data_f2ea544c48358be4d2203c07508514c4
#
_entry.id   f2ea544c48358be4d2203c07508514c4
#
_cell.length_a   1.000
_cell.length_b   1.000
_cell.length_c   1.000
_cell.angle_alpha   90.00
_cell.angle_beta   90.00
_cell.angle_gamma   90.00
#
_symmetry.space_group_name_H-M   'P 1'
#
loop_
_entity.id
_entity.type
_entity.pdbx_description
1 polymer ?
#
loop_
_entity_poly.entity_id
_entity_poly.type
_entity_poly.pdbx_seq_one_letter_code
_entity_poly.pdbx_strand_id
1 'polypeptide(L)'
;QRQMCIRDSYVFGLEESYGCLAGTHARDKDAIVAVMCLCETAAWCKKHGMTCWDQMLALYEKYGYYKETQYAITLKGIDGAAQISAMMDKLRSNPPKNFGDLQVVEMRDYDKDQVKDMATGEVRPTGLPKSNVLYFELTNNSWCCARPSGTEPKIKFYMGVKGTSLEDAQAKVDKLTADLKAIPVSYTHLTLPTKA
;
A
#
# COMPACT_ATOMS: atom_id res chain seq x y z
N GLN A 1 -21.53 -12.85 1.71
CA GLN A 1 -20.86 -13.77 2.67
C GLN A 1 -19.71 -13.15 3.46
N ARG A 2 -19.20 -11.96 3.09
CA ARG A 2 -18.24 -11.21 3.93
C ARG A 2 -18.87 -10.59 5.19
N GLN A 3 -20.16 -10.73 5.37
CA GLN A 3 -20.91 -10.14 6.47
C GLN A 3 -20.66 -10.79 7.84
N MET A 4 -20.05 -11.96 7.88
CA MET A 4 -19.92 -12.72 9.14
C MET A 4 -18.63 -12.46 9.90
N CYS A 5 -17.61 -11.83 9.30
CA CYS A 5 -16.32 -11.56 9.96
C CYS A 5 -16.25 -10.17 10.63
N ILE A 6 -17.27 -9.32 10.50
CA ILE A 6 -17.36 -8.01 11.19
C ILE A 6 -18.13 -8.17 12.49
N ARG A 7 -17.97 -9.30 13.17
CA ARG A 7 -18.61 -9.49 14.47
C ARG A 7 -17.63 -9.09 15.56
N ASP A 8 -18.13 -8.35 16.51
CA ASP A 8 -17.63 -8.12 17.87
C ASP A 8 -16.14 -7.69 18.07
N SER A 9 -15.26 -7.94 17.10
CA SER A 9 -13.84 -7.57 17.16
C SER A 9 -13.44 -6.40 16.25
N TYR A 10 -14.32 -5.94 15.34
CA TYR A 10 -14.03 -4.78 14.50
C TYR A 10 -14.16 -3.50 15.33
N VAL A 11 -13.10 -2.74 15.41
CA VAL A 11 -13.03 -1.48 16.16
C VAL A 11 -12.96 -0.28 15.23
N PHE A 12 -12.04 -0.30 14.25
CA PHE A 12 -11.77 0.82 13.38
C PHE A 12 -11.09 0.37 12.08
N GLY A 13 -11.39 1.03 10.97
CA GLY A 13 -10.72 0.86 9.69
C GLY A 13 -10.72 2.17 8.92
N LEU A 14 -9.69 2.36 8.09
CA LEU A 14 -9.54 3.55 7.27
C LEU A 14 -9.00 3.20 5.88
N GLU A 15 -9.22 4.10 4.94
CA GLU A 15 -8.65 4.07 3.60
C GLU A 15 -7.72 5.27 3.38
N GLU A 16 -6.78 5.15 2.45
CA GLU A 16 -5.88 6.25 2.07
C GLU A 16 -6.62 7.47 1.51
N SER A 17 -7.86 7.27 1.06
CA SER A 17 -8.75 8.30 0.51
C SER A 17 -9.60 9.01 1.57
N TYR A 18 -9.17 8.99 2.83
CA TYR A 18 -9.81 9.63 3.99
C TYR A 18 -11.14 9.02 4.44
N GLY A 19 -11.58 7.91 3.86
CA GLY A 19 -12.75 7.18 4.32
C GLY A 19 -12.43 6.39 5.58
N CYS A 20 -13.23 6.50 6.63
CA CYS A 20 -13.08 5.64 7.79
C CYS A 20 -14.42 5.13 8.33
N LEU A 21 -14.35 4.05 9.10
CA LEU A 21 -15.46 3.45 9.81
C LEU A 21 -15.01 3.10 11.23
N ALA A 22 -15.74 3.56 12.23
CA ALA A 22 -15.55 3.19 13.64
C ALA A 22 -16.76 2.38 14.10
N GLY A 23 -16.50 1.20 14.70
CA GLY A 23 -17.55 0.30 15.19
C GLY A 23 -18.29 -0.45 14.09
N THR A 24 -19.41 -1.08 14.45
CA THR A 24 -20.12 -2.06 13.63
C THR A 24 -21.50 -1.60 13.15
N HIS A 25 -21.87 -0.32 13.38
CA HIS A 25 -23.19 0.24 13.06
C HIS A 25 -23.44 0.38 11.55
N ALA A 26 -22.38 0.55 10.75
CA ALA A 26 -22.41 0.60 9.30
C ALA A 26 -21.48 -0.45 8.68
N ARG A 27 -21.56 -0.65 7.38
CA ARG A 27 -20.74 -1.66 6.66
C ARG A 27 -19.82 -1.05 5.62
N ASP A 28 -19.84 0.26 5.52
CA ASP A 28 -18.98 1.07 4.67
C ASP A 28 -18.61 2.35 5.43
N LYS A 29 -17.72 3.12 4.87
CA LYS A 29 -17.20 4.36 5.43
C LYS A 29 -18.32 5.30 5.87
N ASP A 30 -18.17 5.88 7.05
CA ASP A 30 -19.12 6.83 7.62
C ASP A 30 -18.41 8.12 8.05
N ALA A 31 -18.56 9.16 7.24
CA ALA A 31 -17.91 10.43 7.47
C ALA A 31 -18.45 11.16 8.71
N ILE A 32 -19.71 10.94 9.07
CA ILE A 32 -20.32 11.60 10.24
C ILE A 32 -19.71 11.05 11.52
N VAL A 33 -19.63 9.73 11.63
CA VAL A 33 -18.97 9.08 12.78
C VAL A 33 -17.49 9.42 12.82
N ALA A 34 -16.81 9.51 11.67
CA ALA A 34 -15.44 9.97 11.58
C ALA A 34 -15.23 11.35 12.21
N VAL A 35 -16.10 12.32 11.87
CA VAL A 35 -16.06 13.67 12.43
C VAL A 35 -16.35 13.66 13.93
N MET A 36 -17.31 12.87 14.39
CA MET A 36 -17.62 12.73 15.82
C MET A 36 -16.40 12.19 16.59
N CYS A 37 -15.79 11.12 16.12
CA CYS A 37 -14.58 10.55 16.74
C CYS A 37 -13.42 11.56 16.77
N LEU A 38 -13.25 12.36 15.71
CA LEU A 38 -12.23 13.41 15.67
C LEU A 38 -12.50 14.51 16.70
N CYS A 39 -13.76 14.95 16.82
CA CYS A 39 -14.16 15.93 17.84
C CYS A 39 -13.95 15.41 19.26
N GLU A 40 -14.28 14.16 19.55
CA GLU A 40 -14.03 13.52 20.84
C GLU A 40 -12.53 13.44 21.14
N THR A 41 -11.73 13.04 20.14
CA THR A 41 -10.27 13.00 20.26
C THR A 41 -9.70 14.38 20.58
N ALA A 42 -10.15 15.41 19.87
CA ALA A 42 -9.72 16.79 20.09
C ALA A 42 -10.12 17.30 21.49
N ALA A 43 -11.35 16.99 21.93
CA ALA A 43 -11.81 17.33 23.28
C ALA A 43 -11.00 16.62 24.36
N TRP A 44 -10.69 15.34 24.15
CA TRP A 44 -9.83 14.56 25.03
C TRP A 44 -8.42 15.15 25.13
N CYS A 45 -7.79 15.46 23.99
CA CYS A 45 -6.47 16.10 23.95
C CYS A 45 -6.48 17.43 24.72
N LYS A 46 -7.48 18.29 24.45
CA LYS A 46 -7.63 19.58 25.15
C LYS A 46 -7.77 19.39 26.64
N LYS A 47 -8.55 18.42 27.11
CA LYS A 47 -8.69 18.10 28.55
C LYS A 47 -7.37 17.71 29.21
N HIS A 48 -6.44 17.12 28.45
CA HIS A 48 -5.12 16.70 28.92
C HIS A 48 -4.02 17.73 28.63
N GLY A 49 -4.38 18.95 28.22
CA GLY A 49 -3.43 20.05 27.99
C GLY A 49 -2.55 19.87 26.74
N MET A 50 -3.01 19.08 25.76
CA MET A 50 -2.27 18.78 24.53
C MET A 50 -3.12 19.07 23.28
N THR A 51 -2.45 19.20 22.14
CA THR A 51 -3.09 19.22 20.81
C THR A 51 -3.20 17.81 20.23
N CYS A 52 -4.00 17.64 19.19
CA CYS A 52 -4.01 16.37 18.42
C CYS A 52 -2.64 16.06 17.79
N TRP A 53 -1.84 17.09 17.49
CA TRP A 53 -0.49 16.91 16.98
C TRP A 53 0.47 16.38 18.05
N ASP A 54 0.40 16.91 19.27
CA ASP A 54 1.19 16.38 20.39
C ASP A 54 0.87 14.91 20.65
N GLN A 55 -0.42 14.56 20.58
CA GLN A 55 -0.84 13.16 20.69
C GLN A 55 -0.29 12.30 19.55
N MET A 56 -0.26 12.82 18.31
CA MET A 56 0.31 12.11 17.17
C MET A 56 1.81 11.89 17.36
N LEU A 57 2.55 12.89 17.84
CA LEU A 57 3.98 12.75 18.14
C LEU A 57 4.22 11.67 19.21
N ALA A 58 3.42 11.66 20.27
CA ALA A 58 3.51 10.61 21.29
C ALA A 58 3.23 9.21 20.74
N LEU A 59 2.32 9.08 19.78
CA LEU A 59 2.09 7.81 19.07
C LEU A 59 3.28 7.40 18.21
N TYR A 60 3.90 8.33 17.50
CA TYR A 60 5.12 8.07 16.74
C TYR A 60 6.28 7.63 17.63
N GLU A 61 6.50 8.30 18.75
CA GLU A 61 7.53 7.89 19.73
C GLU A 61 7.27 6.48 20.26
N LYS A 62 6.02 6.17 20.58
CA LYS A 62 5.64 4.89 21.17
C LYS A 62 5.71 3.73 20.19
N TYR A 63 5.25 3.89 18.96
CA TYR A 63 5.06 2.81 17.99
C TYR A 63 6.07 2.85 16.85
N GLY A 64 6.70 3.98 16.59
CA GLY A 64 7.64 4.23 15.50
C GLY A 64 7.11 5.26 14.51
N TYR A 65 8.02 5.87 13.78
CA TYR A 65 7.74 6.92 12.80
C TYR A 65 7.42 6.29 11.46
N TYR A 66 6.14 5.97 11.23
CA TYR A 66 5.66 5.41 9.97
C TYR A 66 5.29 6.51 8.99
N LYS A 67 5.68 6.34 7.73
CA LYS A 67 5.30 7.22 6.63
C LYS A 67 4.84 6.38 5.44
N GLU A 68 3.71 6.77 4.88
CA GLU A 68 3.12 6.11 3.72
C GLU A 68 2.98 7.08 2.56
N THR A 69 3.03 6.56 1.35
CA THR A 69 2.79 7.29 0.12
C THR A 69 2.23 6.38 -0.96
N GLN A 70 1.71 6.98 -2.03
CA GLN A 70 1.31 6.24 -3.22
C GLN A 70 1.89 6.87 -4.47
N TYR A 71 2.17 6.04 -5.45
CA TYR A 71 2.55 6.44 -6.80
C TYR A 71 1.65 5.74 -7.81
N ALA A 72 1.11 6.49 -8.77
CA ALA A 72 0.21 5.94 -9.77
C ALA A 72 0.78 6.16 -11.17
N ILE A 73 0.72 5.13 -12.00
CA ILE A 73 1.03 5.18 -13.42
C ILE A 73 -0.28 5.02 -14.17
N THR A 74 -0.63 6.01 -15.00
CA THR A 74 -1.77 5.95 -15.91
C THR A 74 -1.24 5.88 -17.34
N LEU A 75 -1.61 4.83 -18.05
CA LEU A 75 -1.24 4.63 -19.46
C LEU A 75 -2.40 5.04 -20.35
N LYS A 76 -2.09 5.73 -21.45
CA LYS A 76 -3.11 6.19 -22.39
C LYS A 76 -3.25 5.19 -23.55
N GLY A 77 -4.43 5.15 -24.16
CA GLY A 77 -4.71 4.35 -25.34
C GLY A 77 -5.23 2.95 -25.05
N ILE A 78 -5.60 2.26 -26.12
CA ILE A 78 -6.23 0.92 -26.06
C ILE A 78 -5.27 -0.13 -25.47
N ASP A 79 -3.98 0.04 -25.65
CA ASP A 79 -2.96 -0.89 -25.18
C ASP A 79 -2.57 -0.71 -23.70
N GLY A 80 -3.06 0.35 -23.07
CA GLY A 80 -2.69 0.68 -21.69
C GLY A 80 -3.03 -0.44 -20.69
N ALA A 81 -4.17 -1.08 -20.83
CA ALA A 81 -4.57 -2.19 -19.97
C ALA A 81 -3.67 -3.43 -20.17
N ALA A 82 -3.33 -3.75 -21.44
CA ALA A 82 -2.43 -4.84 -21.77
C ALA A 82 -1.01 -4.61 -21.23
N GLN A 83 -0.52 -3.37 -21.28
CA GLN A 83 0.78 -3.00 -20.74
C GLN A 83 0.81 -3.14 -19.21
N ILE A 84 -0.26 -2.75 -18.51
CA ILE A 84 -0.37 -2.93 -17.06
C ILE A 84 -0.42 -4.42 -16.68
N SER A 85 -1.18 -5.23 -17.44
CA SER A 85 -1.18 -6.69 -17.24
C SER A 85 0.22 -7.27 -17.40
N ALA A 86 0.91 -6.93 -18.49
CA ALA A 86 2.27 -7.38 -18.73
C ALA A 86 3.26 -6.92 -17.64
N MET A 87 3.07 -5.73 -17.07
CA MET A 87 3.85 -5.26 -15.93
C MET A 87 3.63 -6.14 -14.69
N MET A 88 2.38 -6.46 -14.37
CA MET A 88 2.06 -7.35 -13.25
C MET A 88 2.63 -8.76 -13.47
N ASP A 89 2.54 -9.29 -14.70
CA ASP A 89 3.09 -10.61 -15.04
C ASP A 89 4.62 -10.63 -14.93
N LYS A 90 5.29 -9.55 -15.29
CA LYS A 90 6.74 -9.40 -15.11
C LYS A 90 7.12 -9.34 -13.63
N LEU A 91 6.39 -8.58 -12.82
CA LEU A 91 6.62 -8.51 -11.39
C LEU A 91 6.41 -9.88 -10.71
N ARG A 92 5.48 -10.71 -11.22
CA ARG A 92 5.25 -12.07 -10.73
C ARG A 92 6.34 -13.05 -11.13
N SER A 93 6.71 -13.04 -12.41
CA SER A 93 7.66 -14.01 -12.97
C SER A 93 9.11 -13.68 -12.58
N ASN A 94 9.43 -12.40 -12.45
CA ASN A 94 10.76 -11.93 -12.10
C ASN A 94 10.66 -10.82 -11.04
N PRO A 95 10.31 -11.17 -9.80
CA PRO A 95 10.17 -10.18 -8.73
C PRO A 95 11.50 -9.47 -8.46
N PRO A 96 11.48 -8.17 -8.20
CA PRO A 96 12.68 -7.43 -7.85
C PRO A 96 13.26 -8.00 -6.54
N LYS A 97 14.58 -8.12 -6.48
CA LYS A 97 15.28 -8.51 -5.25
C LYS A 97 15.34 -7.37 -4.24
N ASN A 98 15.38 -6.15 -4.73
CA ASN A 98 15.47 -4.93 -3.94
C ASN A 98 14.59 -3.83 -4.54
N PHE A 99 14.11 -2.93 -3.69
CA PHE A 99 13.64 -1.61 -4.05
C PHE A 99 14.65 -0.61 -3.48
N GLY A 100 15.56 -0.12 -4.33
CA GLY A 100 16.73 0.64 -3.89
C GLY A 100 17.58 -0.17 -2.91
N ASP A 101 17.80 0.38 -1.71
CA ASP A 101 18.60 -0.27 -0.66
C ASP A 101 17.78 -1.27 0.19
N LEU A 102 16.45 -1.32 0.00
CA LEU A 102 15.58 -2.21 0.75
C LEU A 102 15.45 -3.55 0.05
N GLN A 103 15.88 -4.60 0.71
CA GLN A 103 15.76 -5.96 0.21
C GLN A 103 14.32 -6.46 0.34
N VAL A 104 13.83 -7.19 -0.66
CA VAL A 104 12.56 -7.90 -0.59
C VAL A 104 12.75 -9.17 0.23
N VAL A 105 12.03 -9.27 1.32
CA VAL A 105 12.07 -10.41 2.24
C VAL A 105 11.01 -11.44 1.86
N GLU A 106 9.81 -10.98 1.57
CA GLU A 106 8.67 -11.83 1.23
C GLU A 106 7.86 -11.19 0.10
N MET A 107 7.33 -12.01 -0.81
CA MET A 107 6.39 -11.60 -1.83
C MET A 107 5.06 -12.33 -1.65
N ARG A 108 3.95 -11.60 -1.62
CA ARG A 108 2.59 -12.14 -1.57
C ARG A 108 1.90 -11.86 -2.91
N ASP A 109 1.49 -12.92 -3.58
CA ASP A 109 0.65 -12.88 -4.79
C ASP A 109 -0.76 -13.32 -4.43
N TYR A 110 -1.65 -12.37 -4.24
CA TYR A 110 -3.04 -12.67 -3.84
C TYR A 110 -3.87 -13.29 -4.96
N ASP A 111 -3.47 -13.15 -6.21
CA ASP A 111 -4.13 -13.80 -7.34
C ASP A 111 -3.86 -15.31 -7.38
N LYS A 112 -2.64 -15.70 -7.02
CA LYS A 112 -2.21 -17.11 -6.97
C LYS A 112 -2.35 -17.75 -5.59
N ASP A 113 -2.83 -17.02 -4.58
CA ASP A 113 -2.86 -17.47 -3.18
C ASP A 113 -1.49 -17.95 -2.69
N GLN A 114 -0.45 -17.17 -2.93
CA GLN A 114 0.94 -17.55 -2.63
C GLN A 114 1.65 -16.47 -1.83
N VAL A 115 2.37 -16.91 -0.82
CA VAL A 115 3.37 -16.14 -0.08
C VAL A 115 4.70 -16.84 -0.28
N LYS A 116 5.67 -16.14 -0.88
CA LYS A 116 7.00 -16.68 -1.15
C LYS A 116 8.04 -15.97 -0.30
N ASP A 117 8.76 -16.73 0.51
CA ASP A 117 9.98 -16.27 1.17
C ASP A 117 11.09 -16.11 0.12
N MET A 118 11.71 -14.95 0.05
CA MET A 118 12.69 -14.64 -0.99
C MET A 118 14.09 -15.19 -0.71
N ALA A 119 14.39 -15.55 0.55
CA ALA A 119 15.65 -16.13 0.93
C ALA A 119 15.66 -17.66 0.77
N THR A 120 14.60 -18.33 1.23
CA THR A 120 14.50 -19.80 1.22
C THR A 120 13.82 -20.34 -0.04
N GLY A 121 12.98 -19.52 -0.69
CA GLY A 121 12.12 -19.94 -1.79
C GLY A 121 10.88 -20.73 -1.34
N GLU A 122 10.67 -20.86 -0.04
CA GLU A 122 9.48 -21.54 0.51
C GLU A 122 8.20 -20.82 0.09
N VAL A 123 7.16 -21.60 -0.26
CA VAL A 123 5.86 -21.07 -0.67
C VAL A 123 4.78 -21.61 0.25
N ARG A 124 3.92 -20.71 0.74
CA ARG A 124 2.74 -21.02 1.57
C ARG A 124 1.52 -20.25 1.09
N PRO A 125 0.28 -20.69 1.39
CA PRO A 125 -0.91 -19.94 1.00
C PRO A 125 -1.04 -18.63 1.80
N THR A 126 -1.67 -17.61 1.18
CA THR A 126 -2.07 -16.37 1.88
C THR A 126 -3.27 -16.60 2.80
N GLY A 127 -4.14 -17.55 2.43
CA GLY A 127 -5.42 -17.79 3.11
C GLY A 127 -6.44 -16.66 2.92
N LEU A 128 -6.24 -15.78 1.94
CA LEU A 128 -7.07 -14.62 1.66
C LEU A 128 -7.79 -14.74 0.31
N PRO A 129 -8.90 -14.03 0.10
CA PRO A 129 -9.60 -14.03 -1.18
C PRO A 129 -8.70 -13.55 -2.32
N LYS A 130 -8.88 -14.16 -3.50
CA LYS A 130 -8.13 -13.79 -4.70
C LYS A 130 -8.34 -12.32 -5.08
N SER A 131 -7.24 -11.67 -5.38
CA SER A 131 -7.24 -10.33 -5.96
C SER A 131 -5.95 -10.10 -6.75
N ASN A 132 -6.03 -9.29 -7.81
CA ASN A 132 -4.85 -8.97 -8.62
C ASN A 132 -3.97 -7.94 -7.91
N VAL A 133 -3.30 -8.38 -6.85
CA VAL A 133 -2.44 -7.55 -5.99
C VAL A 133 -1.14 -8.31 -5.73
N LEU A 134 -0.03 -7.60 -5.80
CA LEU A 134 1.28 -8.06 -5.33
C LEU A 134 1.72 -7.20 -4.15
N TYR A 135 2.15 -7.84 -3.09
CA TYR A 135 2.69 -7.17 -1.91
C TYR A 135 4.11 -7.66 -1.68
N PHE A 136 5.02 -6.75 -1.49
CA PHE A 136 6.43 -6.98 -1.21
C PHE A 136 6.73 -6.49 0.20
N GLU A 137 7.07 -7.41 1.09
CA GLU A 137 7.62 -7.08 2.39
C GLU A 137 9.10 -6.80 2.23
N LEU A 138 9.55 -5.68 2.76
CA LEU A 138 10.91 -5.19 2.62
C LEU A 138 11.61 -5.20 3.99
N THR A 139 12.94 -5.13 3.97
CA THR A 139 13.70 -4.94 5.21
C THR A 139 13.28 -3.66 5.94
N ASN A 140 13.59 -3.58 7.25
CA ASN A 140 13.31 -2.42 8.11
C ASN A 140 11.81 -2.08 8.26
N ASN A 141 10.93 -3.10 8.28
CA ASN A 141 9.48 -2.93 8.35
C ASN A 141 8.92 -1.99 7.28
N SER A 142 9.52 -2.02 6.11
CA SER A 142 9.05 -1.29 4.92
C SER A 142 8.27 -2.23 4.01
N TRP A 143 7.46 -1.68 3.14
CA TRP A 143 6.66 -2.49 2.22
C TRP A 143 6.32 -1.72 0.94
N CYS A 144 6.01 -2.47 -0.12
CA CYS A 144 5.47 -1.95 -1.36
C CYS A 144 4.35 -2.86 -1.85
N CYS A 145 3.25 -2.28 -2.33
CA CYS A 145 2.11 -3.01 -2.85
C CYS A 145 1.74 -2.49 -4.24
N ALA A 146 1.70 -3.38 -5.22
CA ALA A 146 1.29 -3.09 -6.59
C ALA A 146 -0.15 -3.55 -6.82
N ARG A 147 -1.04 -2.62 -7.21
CA ARG A 147 -2.46 -2.89 -7.47
C ARG A 147 -2.93 -2.20 -8.74
N PRO A 148 -3.26 -2.93 -9.80
CA PRO A 148 -3.90 -2.36 -10.98
C PRO A 148 -5.34 -1.98 -10.68
N SER A 149 -5.83 -0.95 -11.38
CA SER A 149 -7.25 -0.59 -11.38
C SER A 149 -8.05 -1.65 -12.17
N GLY A 150 -9.26 -1.95 -11.69
CA GLY A 150 -10.18 -2.84 -12.41
C GLY A 150 -10.94 -2.17 -13.55
N THR A 151 -10.95 -0.83 -13.60
CA THR A 151 -11.80 -0.05 -14.53
C THR A 151 -11.03 0.91 -15.42
N GLU A 152 -9.79 1.23 -15.07
CA GLU A 152 -8.95 2.20 -15.79
C GLU A 152 -7.59 1.60 -16.13
N PRO A 153 -6.92 2.02 -17.20
CA PRO A 153 -5.54 1.63 -17.51
C PRO A 153 -4.55 2.32 -16.56
N LYS A 154 -4.61 1.95 -15.31
CA LYS A 154 -3.88 2.54 -14.20
C LYS A 154 -3.38 1.48 -13.23
N ILE A 155 -2.17 1.65 -12.76
CA ILE A 155 -1.61 0.86 -11.65
C ILE A 155 -1.19 1.80 -10.53
N LYS A 156 -1.51 1.45 -9.31
CA LYS A 156 -1.06 2.14 -8.11
C LYS A 156 -0.02 1.31 -7.38
N PHE A 157 1.00 1.97 -6.91
CA PHE A 157 1.98 1.44 -5.96
C PHE A 157 1.79 2.16 -4.64
N TYR A 158 1.45 1.43 -3.62
CA TYR A 158 1.39 1.90 -2.24
C TYR A 158 2.68 1.51 -1.56
N MET A 159 3.23 2.39 -0.76
CA MET A 159 4.52 2.19 -0.09
C MET A 159 4.45 2.70 1.33
N GLY A 160 5.09 1.98 2.24
CA GLY A 160 5.25 2.39 3.62
C GLY A 160 6.65 2.09 4.13
N VAL A 161 7.15 2.97 4.96
CA VAL A 161 8.46 2.86 5.61
C VAL A 161 8.36 3.17 7.09
N LYS A 162 9.33 2.67 7.86
CA LYS A 162 9.54 3.04 9.25
C LYS A 162 10.83 3.81 9.40
N GLY A 163 10.76 4.99 10.00
CA GLY A 163 11.91 5.83 10.33
C GLY A 163 12.24 5.83 11.81
N THR A 164 13.35 6.48 12.13
CA THR A 164 13.78 6.81 13.49
C THR A 164 13.33 8.19 13.93
N SER A 165 12.92 9.04 12.97
CA SER A 165 12.28 10.35 13.15
C SER A 165 11.31 10.62 11.99
N LEU A 166 10.55 11.70 12.05
CA LEU A 166 9.67 12.13 10.93
C LEU A 166 10.48 12.45 9.69
N GLU A 167 11.61 13.12 9.83
CA GLU A 167 12.52 13.49 8.73
C GLU A 167 13.13 12.23 8.09
N ASP A 168 13.60 11.27 8.91
CA ASP A 168 14.14 10.00 8.43
C ASP A 168 13.09 9.18 7.68
N ALA A 169 11.86 9.11 8.22
CA ALA A 169 10.76 8.44 7.54
C ALA A 169 10.41 9.11 6.20
N GLN A 170 10.41 10.47 6.16
CA GLN A 170 10.17 11.20 4.91
C GLN A 170 11.27 10.93 3.88
N ALA A 171 12.54 11.01 4.28
CA ALA A 171 13.66 10.74 3.39
C ALA A 171 13.63 9.31 2.83
N LYS A 172 13.29 8.32 3.65
CA LYS A 172 13.15 6.92 3.23
C LYS A 172 12.02 6.72 2.23
N VAL A 173 10.84 7.31 2.47
CA VAL A 173 9.71 7.15 1.55
C VAL A 173 9.95 7.87 0.22
N ASP A 174 10.62 9.02 0.23
CA ASP A 174 11.00 9.75 -0.97
C ASP A 174 12.00 8.94 -1.81
N LYS A 175 13.00 8.33 -1.15
CA LYS A 175 13.97 7.45 -1.80
C LYS A 175 13.28 6.22 -2.40
N LEU A 176 12.45 5.52 -1.64
CA LEU A 176 11.71 4.35 -2.13
C LEU A 176 10.83 4.71 -3.34
N THR A 177 10.22 5.90 -3.31
CA THR A 177 9.42 6.40 -4.43
C THR A 177 10.29 6.68 -5.67
N ALA A 178 11.48 7.26 -5.49
CA ALA A 178 12.42 7.51 -6.58
C ALA A 178 12.93 6.19 -7.19
N ASP A 179 13.29 5.23 -6.36
CA ASP A 179 13.76 3.91 -6.76
C ASP A 179 12.69 3.14 -7.53
N LEU A 180 11.42 3.24 -7.10
CA LEU A 180 10.29 2.63 -7.79
C LEU A 180 10.07 3.27 -9.17
N LYS A 181 10.19 4.59 -9.29
CA LYS A 181 10.10 5.30 -10.57
C LYS A 181 11.23 4.93 -11.52
N ALA A 182 12.40 4.57 -10.98
CA ALA A 182 13.55 4.14 -11.75
C ALA A 182 13.44 2.70 -12.26
N ILE A 183 12.49 1.88 -11.74
CA ILE A 183 12.23 0.55 -12.29
C ILE A 183 11.78 0.75 -13.74
N PRO A 184 12.55 0.24 -14.73
CA PRO A 184 12.22 0.49 -16.13
C PRO A 184 10.83 -0.06 -16.44
N VAL A 185 9.89 0.83 -16.65
CA VAL A 185 8.64 0.53 -17.35
C VAL A 185 9.04 0.38 -18.83
N SER A 186 9.85 -0.66 -19.10
CA SER A 186 10.44 -0.91 -20.42
C SER A 186 9.38 -1.38 -21.42
N TYR A 187 8.38 -0.54 -21.66
CA TYR A 187 7.39 -0.74 -22.71
C TYR A 187 7.17 0.50 -23.58
N THR A 188 8.02 1.53 -23.47
CA THR A 188 7.94 2.70 -24.37
C THR A 188 8.58 2.46 -25.73
N HIS A 189 9.16 1.29 -25.99
CA HIS A 189 9.79 0.95 -27.28
C HIS A 189 9.35 -0.39 -27.87
N LEU A 190 8.04 -0.62 -27.96
CA LEU A 190 7.54 -1.40 -29.08
C LEU A 190 7.33 -0.40 -30.23
N THR A 191 8.38 -0.08 -30.94
CA THR A 191 8.27 0.45 -32.31
C THR A 191 7.45 -0.54 -33.10
N LEU A 192 6.20 -0.18 -33.41
CA LEU A 192 5.43 -0.89 -34.43
C LEU A 192 6.29 -0.94 -35.69
N PRO A 193 6.42 -2.10 -36.36
CA PRO A 193 7.04 -2.15 -37.66
C PRO A 193 6.21 -1.25 -38.57
N THR A 194 6.82 -0.18 -39.06
CA THR A 194 6.29 0.64 -40.16
C THR A 194 6.03 -0.29 -41.32
N LYS A 195 4.75 -0.54 -41.63
CA LYS A 195 4.39 -1.18 -42.89
C LYS A 195 4.87 -0.27 -44.00
N ALA A 196 5.82 -0.80 -44.82
CA ALA A 196 6.15 -0.27 -46.12
C ALA A 196 4.98 -0.49 -47.08
#